data_a8e151d95be1a803afbe80a0a8e2fd8a
#
_entry.id   a8e151d95be1a803afbe80a0a8e2fd8a
#
_cell.length_a   1.000
_cell.length_b   1.000
_cell.length_c   1.000
_cell.angle_alpha   90.00
_cell.angle_beta   90.00
_cell.angle_gamma   90.00
#
_symmetry.space_group_name_H-M   'P 1'
#
loop_
_entity.id
_entity.type
_entity.pdbx_description
1 polymer ?
#
loop_
_entity_poly.entity_id
_entity_poly.type
_entity_poly.pdbx_seq_one_letter_code
_entity_poly.pdbx_strand_id
1 'polypeptide(L)'
;AVVSNEILPQLVYSLSEQNRFYKQAAAFVLRAVAKHSPPLAQAVVDSGALDSLVQCLEEFDPGVKESAAWALGYIAGHNADLASCVVEAGAVPLMVLCVQEPELSLKRIAASSLSDIAKHSPEMAQAVVDAGAVAYLAPLILSPDAKLKRQVCAALGQVAKHSVDLAEVVVEEHDRGRK
;
A
#
# COMPACT_ATOMS: atom_id res chain seq x y z
N ALA A 1 23.11 5.71 -11.41
CA ALA A 1 22.99 6.80 -12.42
C ALA A 1 21.69 7.60 -12.23
N VAL A 2 20.52 6.97 -12.08
CA VAL A 2 19.21 7.66 -11.90
C VAL A 2 19.18 8.49 -10.62
N VAL A 3 19.75 7.98 -9.53
CA VAL A 3 19.76 8.67 -8.22
C VAL A 3 20.75 9.82 -8.18
N SER A 4 21.84 9.76 -8.97
CA SER A 4 22.90 10.78 -8.98
C SER A 4 22.58 12.03 -9.82
N ASN A 5 21.46 12.07 -10.54
CA ASN A 5 21.15 13.13 -11.53
C ASN A 5 19.98 14.04 -11.09
N GLU A 6 19.71 14.17 -9.79
CA GLU A 6 18.63 15.03 -9.25
C GLU A 6 17.23 14.71 -9.83
N ILE A 7 17.07 13.56 -10.48
CA ILE A 7 15.80 13.19 -11.11
C ILE A 7 14.70 12.93 -10.06
N LEU A 8 15.06 12.42 -8.88
CA LEU A 8 14.07 12.11 -7.83
C LEU A 8 13.34 13.36 -7.34
N PRO A 9 14.00 14.51 -7.04
CA PRO A 9 13.31 15.76 -6.70
C PRO A 9 12.35 16.23 -7.80
N GLN A 10 12.73 16.08 -9.08
CA GLN A 10 11.86 16.45 -10.19
C GLN A 10 10.64 15.55 -10.31
N LEU A 11 10.79 14.24 -10.03
CA LEU A 11 9.67 13.31 -9.98
C LEU A 11 8.74 13.62 -8.81
N VAL A 12 9.28 13.96 -7.65
CA VAL A 12 8.49 14.39 -6.47
C VAL A 12 7.70 15.67 -6.81
N TYR A 13 8.35 16.65 -7.46
CA TYR A 13 7.65 17.84 -7.94
C TYR A 13 6.49 17.47 -8.88
N SER A 14 6.73 16.55 -9.83
CA SER A 14 5.70 16.09 -10.78
C SER A 14 4.51 15.39 -10.12
N LEU A 15 4.67 14.81 -8.92
CA LEU A 15 3.55 14.28 -8.13
C LEU A 15 2.63 15.40 -7.62
N SER A 16 3.14 16.61 -7.44
CA SER A 16 2.38 17.78 -6.95
C SER A 16 1.70 18.55 -8.08
N GLU A 17 2.00 18.25 -9.34
CA GLU A 17 1.38 18.85 -10.52
C GLU A 17 -0.13 18.55 -10.56
N GLN A 18 -0.92 19.45 -11.15
CA GLN A 18 -2.36 19.21 -11.29
C GLN A 18 -2.70 18.19 -12.39
N ASN A 19 -1.77 17.95 -13.32
CA ASN A 19 -1.98 17.03 -14.43
C ASN A 19 -1.84 15.58 -13.98
N ARG A 20 -2.95 14.83 -14.03
CA ARG A 20 -3.01 13.40 -13.64
C ARG A 20 -2.01 12.52 -14.39
N PHE A 21 -1.72 12.83 -15.65
CA PHE A 21 -0.77 12.04 -16.46
C PHE A 21 0.67 12.21 -15.94
N TYR A 22 1.04 13.41 -15.49
CA TYR A 22 2.33 13.65 -14.88
C TYR A 22 2.44 12.97 -13.51
N LYS A 23 1.40 13.07 -12.67
CA LYS A 23 1.35 12.34 -11.39
C LYS A 23 1.50 10.84 -11.60
N GLN A 24 0.71 10.27 -12.50
CA GLN A 24 0.75 8.83 -12.79
C GLN A 24 2.12 8.39 -13.32
N ALA A 25 2.70 9.16 -14.27
CA ALA A 25 4.02 8.87 -14.83
C ALA A 25 5.12 8.96 -13.76
N ALA A 26 5.11 10.00 -12.92
CA ALA A 26 6.08 10.16 -11.84
C ALA A 26 5.98 9.02 -10.81
N ALA A 27 4.77 8.69 -10.37
CA ALA A 27 4.53 7.56 -9.45
C ALA A 27 4.98 6.22 -10.06
N PHE A 28 4.76 6.02 -11.37
CA PHE A 28 5.24 4.83 -12.07
C PHE A 28 6.77 4.72 -12.06
N VAL A 29 7.49 5.83 -12.31
CA VAL A 29 8.97 5.82 -12.30
C VAL A 29 9.48 5.59 -10.88
N LEU A 30 8.92 6.26 -9.87
CA LEU A 30 9.29 6.06 -8.47
C LEU A 30 9.06 4.62 -8.02
N ARG A 31 7.93 4.02 -8.43
CA ARG A 31 7.65 2.60 -8.23
C ARG A 31 8.73 1.72 -8.86
N ALA A 32 9.10 1.98 -10.10
CA ALA A 32 10.11 1.20 -10.82
C ALA A 32 11.48 1.29 -10.13
N VAL A 33 11.85 2.48 -9.63
CA VAL A 33 13.09 2.67 -8.85
C VAL A 33 13.02 1.93 -7.53
N ALA A 34 11.95 2.12 -6.75
CA ALA A 34 11.80 1.52 -5.43
C ALA A 34 11.79 -0.01 -5.46
N LYS A 35 11.24 -0.60 -6.52
CA LYS A 35 11.14 -2.06 -6.67
C LYS A 35 12.50 -2.77 -6.67
N HIS A 36 13.56 -2.15 -7.16
CA HIS A 36 14.81 -2.84 -7.46
C HIS A 36 15.61 -3.25 -6.23
N SER A 37 15.67 -2.41 -5.21
CA SER A 37 16.47 -2.70 -4.02
C SER A 37 16.12 -1.81 -2.83
N PRO A 38 16.40 -2.25 -1.59
CA PRO A 38 16.21 -1.41 -0.40
C PRO A 38 16.94 -0.06 -0.46
N PRO A 39 18.20 0.05 -0.91
CA PRO A 39 18.88 1.35 -1.04
C PRO A 39 18.20 2.30 -2.03
N LEU A 40 17.62 1.79 -3.11
CA LEU A 40 16.89 2.61 -4.07
C LEU A 40 15.52 3.03 -3.52
N ALA A 41 14.85 2.15 -2.79
CA ALA A 41 13.63 2.50 -2.07
C ALA A 41 13.91 3.57 -1.00
N GLN A 42 15.01 3.45 -0.25
CA GLN A 42 15.44 4.47 0.70
C GLN A 42 15.72 5.82 0.02
N ALA A 43 16.38 5.82 -1.12
CA ALA A 43 16.62 7.06 -1.88
C ALA A 43 15.32 7.74 -2.31
N VAL A 44 14.27 6.97 -2.64
CA VAL A 44 12.93 7.51 -2.93
C VAL A 44 12.33 8.13 -1.67
N VAL A 45 12.45 7.48 -0.52
CA VAL A 45 11.99 8.03 0.77
C VAL A 45 12.74 9.33 1.11
N ASP A 46 14.08 9.32 1.01
CA ASP A 46 14.94 10.46 1.33
C ASP A 46 14.70 11.67 0.41
N SER A 47 14.17 11.44 -0.79
CA SER A 47 13.77 12.51 -1.71
C SER A 47 12.49 13.25 -1.31
N GLY A 48 11.81 12.84 -0.23
CA GLY A 48 10.54 13.41 0.23
C GLY A 48 9.30 12.92 -0.56
N ALA A 49 9.42 11.79 -1.26
CA ALA A 49 8.35 11.28 -2.11
C ALA A 49 7.13 10.73 -1.34
N LEU A 50 7.31 10.31 -0.07
CA LEU A 50 6.24 9.62 0.67
C LEU A 50 4.97 10.46 0.80
N ASP A 51 5.09 11.70 1.29
CA ASP A 51 3.92 12.58 1.48
C ASP A 51 3.17 12.82 0.17
N SER A 52 3.90 13.05 -0.92
CA SER A 52 3.31 13.26 -2.24
C SER A 52 2.64 11.99 -2.79
N LEU A 53 3.22 10.80 -2.56
CA LEU A 53 2.61 9.52 -2.94
C LEU A 53 1.36 9.24 -2.10
N VAL A 54 1.38 9.57 -0.81
CA VAL A 54 0.20 9.44 0.07
C VAL A 54 -0.92 10.36 -0.40
N GLN A 55 -0.62 11.63 -0.73
CA GLN A 55 -1.59 12.55 -1.33
C GLN A 55 -2.19 12.02 -2.65
N CYS A 56 -1.39 11.31 -3.46
CA CYS A 56 -1.90 10.68 -4.67
C CYS A 56 -2.95 9.57 -4.41
N LEU A 57 -3.00 9.00 -3.21
CA LEU A 57 -4.07 8.05 -2.83
C LEU A 57 -5.44 8.75 -2.63
N GLU A 58 -5.45 10.06 -2.41
CA GLU A 58 -6.67 10.86 -2.23
C GLU A 58 -7.22 11.41 -3.56
N GLU A 59 -6.48 11.25 -4.67
CA GLU A 59 -6.91 11.72 -5.98
C GLU A 59 -8.14 10.98 -6.50
N PHE A 60 -8.91 11.64 -7.38
CA PHE A 60 -10.09 11.02 -8.00
C PHE A 60 -9.74 10.00 -9.09
N ASP A 61 -8.58 10.13 -9.71
CA ASP A 61 -8.15 9.26 -10.81
C ASP A 61 -7.65 7.90 -10.29
N PRO A 62 -8.31 6.78 -10.63
CA PRO A 62 -7.91 5.46 -10.16
C PRO A 62 -6.50 5.06 -10.59
N GLY A 63 -6.02 5.51 -11.76
CA GLY A 63 -4.69 5.22 -12.27
C GLY A 63 -3.59 5.91 -11.45
N VAL A 64 -3.86 7.12 -10.93
CA VAL A 64 -2.96 7.82 -10.00
C VAL A 64 -2.91 7.08 -8.68
N LYS A 65 -4.08 6.77 -8.08
CA LYS A 65 -4.16 5.97 -6.84
C LYS A 65 -3.42 4.64 -6.97
N GLU A 66 -3.65 3.91 -8.06
CA GLU A 66 -3.05 2.62 -8.34
C GLU A 66 -1.52 2.71 -8.39
N SER A 67 -0.98 3.66 -9.13
CA SER A 67 0.46 3.87 -9.27
C SER A 67 1.11 4.24 -7.93
N ALA A 68 0.45 5.09 -7.14
CA ALA A 68 0.92 5.50 -5.82
C ALA A 68 0.86 4.35 -4.81
N ALA A 69 -0.26 3.63 -4.73
CA ALA A 69 -0.40 2.46 -3.85
C ALA A 69 0.66 1.40 -4.15
N TRP A 70 0.96 1.20 -5.42
CA TRP A 70 1.98 0.25 -5.84
C TRP A 70 3.39 0.69 -5.46
N ALA A 71 3.71 1.97 -5.63
CA ALA A 71 5.01 2.53 -5.22
C ALA A 71 5.21 2.37 -3.70
N LEU A 72 4.22 2.76 -2.90
CA LEU A 72 4.23 2.63 -1.45
C LEU A 72 4.34 1.17 -1.00
N GLY A 73 3.63 0.25 -1.67
CA GLY A 73 3.72 -1.19 -1.42
C GLY A 73 5.13 -1.75 -1.67
N TYR A 74 5.79 -1.36 -2.75
CA TYR A 74 7.18 -1.79 -3.01
C TYR A 74 8.15 -1.22 -1.98
N ILE A 75 8.01 0.05 -1.58
CA ILE A 75 8.83 0.65 -0.53
C ILE A 75 8.67 -0.16 0.76
N ALA A 76 7.44 -0.33 1.23
CA ALA A 76 7.14 -1.06 2.46
C ALA A 76 7.58 -2.53 2.40
N GLY A 77 7.51 -3.14 1.21
CA GLY A 77 7.82 -4.55 1.01
C GLY A 77 9.27 -4.97 1.29
N HIS A 78 10.22 -4.03 1.27
CA HIS A 78 11.64 -4.34 1.41
C HIS A 78 12.09 -4.71 2.82
N ASN A 79 11.73 -3.90 3.82
CA ASN A 79 12.11 -4.12 5.22
C ASN A 79 11.18 -3.38 6.19
N ALA A 80 11.36 -3.63 7.49
CA ALA A 80 10.54 -3.06 8.54
C ALA A 80 10.69 -1.53 8.66
N ASP A 81 11.89 -0.99 8.47
CA ASP A 81 12.15 0.45 8.58
C ASP A 81 11.42 1.22 7.48
N LEU A 82 11.49 0.75 6.25
CA LEU A 82 10.76 1.33 5.12
C LEU A 82 9.24 1.18 5.27
N ALA A 83 8.78 0.06 5.83
CA ALA A 83 7.36 -0.13 6.15
C ALA A 83 6.90 0.87 7.22
N SER A 84 7.72 1.10 8.26
CA SER A 84 7.45 2.13 9.29
C SER A 84 7.31 3.52 8.67
N CYS A 85 8.24 3.92 7.79
CA CYS A 85 8.15 5.21 7.09
C CYS A 85 6.83 5.36 6.31
N VAL A 86 6.37 4.31 5.63
CA VAL A 86 5.10 4.31 4.89
C VAL A 86 3.90 4.42 5.83
N VAL A 87 3.91 3.72 6.97
CA VAL A 87 2.86 3.80 7.99
C VAL A 87 2.82 5.18 8.63
N GLU A 88 3.97 5.73 9.02
CA GLU A 88 4.11 7.06 9.63
C GLU A 88 3.66 8.18 8.69
N ALA A 89 3.85 8.02 7.38
CA ALA A 89 3.35 8.94 6.37
C ALA A 89 1.82 8.92 6.21
N GLY A 90 1.10 8.01 6.88
CA GLY A 90 -0.36 7.95 6.87
C GLY A 90 -0.96 7.16 5.69
N ALA A 91 -0.19 6.31 5.04
CA ALA A 91 -0.65 5.57 3.86
C ALA A 91 -1.73 4.52 4.17
N VAL A 92 -1.69 3.87 5.34
CA VAL A 92 -2.52 2.70 5.64
C VAL A 92 -4.02 2.99 5.60
N PRO A 93 -4.56 4.04 6.25
CA PRO A 93 -5.99 4.37 6.16
C PRO A 93 -6.46 4.62 4.72
N LEU A 94 -5.64 5.30 3.91
CA LEU A 94 -5.96 5.59 2.52
C LEU A 94 -5.92 4.34 1.64
N MET A 95 -5.00 3.41 1.90
CA MET A 95 -4.99 2.09 1.25
C MET A 95 -6.25 1.28 1.60
N VAL A 96 -6.75 1.39 2.82
CA VAL A 96 -8.02 0.75 3.23
C VAL A 96 -9.20 1.36 2.46
N LEU A 97 -9.21 2.67 2.19
CA LEU A 97 -10.19 3.29 1.31
C LEU A 97 -10.06 2.77 -0.14
N CYS A 98 -8.84 2.60 -0.64
CA CYS A 98 -8.61 2.04 -1.98
C CYS A 98 -9.13 0.59 -2.11
N VAL A 99 -9.17 -0.21 -1.05
CA VAL A 99 -9.79 -1.54 -1.04
C VAL A 99 -11.29 -1.47 -1.28
N GLN A 100 -11.95 -0.36 -0.92
CA GLN A 100 -13.39 -0.14 -1.05
C GLN A 100 -13.81 0.42 -2.42
N GLU A 101 -12.86 0.96 -3.18
CA GLU A 101 -13.10 1.51 -4.52
C GLU A 101 -13.62 0.42 -5.50
N PRO A 102 -14.39 0.79 -6.55
CA PRO A 102 -14.95 -0.19 -7.48
C PRO A 102 -13.90 -0.86 -8.38
N GLU A 103 -12.78 -0.20 -8.64
CA GLU A 103 -11.75 -0.66 -9.58
C GLU A 103 -11.01 -1.89 -9.03
N LEU A 104 -11.14 -3.00 -9.75
CA LEU A 104 -10.57 -4.29 -9.35
C LEU A 104 -9.04 -4.28 -9.25
N SER A 105 -8.35 -3.57 -10.16
CA SER A 105 -6.89 -3.43 -10.15
C SER A 105 -6.43 -2.68 -8.90
N LEU A 106 -7.11 -1.60 -8.53
CA LEU A 106 -6.80 -0.82 -7.33
C LEU A 106 -7.01 -1.63 -6.05
N LYS A 107 -8.13 -2.37 -5.94
CA LYS A 107 -8.36 -3.30 -4.81
C LYS A 107 -7.24 -4.32 -4.66
N ARG A 108 -6.81 -4.95 -5.76
CA ARG A 108 -5.72 -5.93 -5.75
C ARG A 108 -4.41 -5.34 -5.23
N ILE A 109 -4.06 -4.15 -5.70
CA ILE A 109 -2.82 -3.48 -5.33
C ILE A 109 -2.88 -3.02 -3.89
N ALA A 110 -3.97 -2.41 -3.46
CA ALA A 110 -4.15 -1.99 -2.08
C ALA A 110 -4.06 -3.16 -1.09
N ALA A 111 -4.73 -4.28 -1.37
CA ALA A 111 -4.62 -5.50 -0.56
C ALA A 111 -3.19 -6.06 -0.53
N SER A 112 -2.48 -6.05 -1.67
CA SER A 112 -1.08 -6.47 -1.74
C SER A 112 -0.18 -5.56 -0.91
N SER A 113 -0.38 -4.25 -0.99
CA SER A 113 0.43 -3.27 -0.24
C SER A 113 0.20 -3.37 1.26
N LEU A 114 -1.05 -3.57 1.69
CA LEU A 114 -1.36 -3.85 3.11
C LEU A 114 -0.70 -5.13 3.60
N SER A 115 -0.66 -6.18 2.76
CA SER A 115 0.08 -7.42 3.05
C SER A 115 1.58 -7.16 3.22
N ASP A 116 2.17 -6.34 2.33
CA ASP A 116 3.59 -5.99 2.37
C ASP A 116 3.97 -5.17 3.61
N ILE A 117 3.06 -4.36 4.12
CA ILE A 117 3.23 -3.64 5.39
C ILE A 117 3.12 -4.63 6.57
N ALA A 118 2.03 -5.37 6.65
CA ALA A 118 1.73 -6.24 7.81
C ALA A 118 2.75 -7.37 8.01
N LYS A 119 3.49 -7.77 6.98
CA LYS A 119 4.39 -8.93 7.06
C LYS A 119 5.60 -8.75 7.98
N HIS A 120 6.00 -7.51 8.27
CA HIS A 120 7.30 -7.22 8.90
C HIS A 120 7.31 -7.34 10.41
N SER A 121 6.25 -6.91 11.09
CA SER A 121 6.21 -6.96 12.56
C SER A 121 4.77 -6.95 13.10
N PRO A 122 4.57 -7.32 14.37
CA PRO A 122 3.27 -7.20 15.04
C PRO A 122 2.73 -5.77 15.03
N GLU A 123 3.59 -4.76 15.19
CA GLU A 123 3.22 -3.34 15.20
C GLU A 123 2.69 -2.92 13.83
N MET A 124 3.33 -3.36 12.75
CA MET A 124 2.87 -3.08 11.38
C MET A 124 1.53 -3.79 11.11
N ALA A 125 1.38 -5.02 11.55
CA ALA A 125 0.11 -5.75 11.45
C ALA A 125 -0.99 -5.07 12.26
N GLN A 126 -0.68 -4.58 13.48
CA GLN A 126 -1.63 -3.85 14.32
C GLN A 126 -2.06 -2.54 13.65
N ALA A 127 -1.14 -1.79 13.04
CA ALA A 127 -1.48 -0.56 12.30
C ALA A 127 -2.49 -0.83 11.17
N VAL A 128 -2.37 -1.96 10.48
CA VAL A 128 -3.33 -2.39 9.45
C VAL A 128 -4.70 -2.73 10.05
N VAL A 129 -4.73 -3.40 11.21
CA VAL A 129 -5.97 -3.71 11.95
C VAL A 129 -6.63 -2.44 12.47
N ASP A 130 -5.88 -1.55 13.10
CA ASP A 130 -6.38 -0.30 13.68
C ASP A 130 -7.01 0.63 12.62
N ALA A 131 -6.51 0.55 11.38
CA ALA A 131 -7.11 1.24 10.25
C ALA A 131 -8.42 0.60 9.73
N GLY A 132 -8.87 -0.50 10.34
CA GLY A 132 -10.10 -1.20 9.98
C GLY A 132 -10.00 -2.09 8.74
N ALA A 133 -8.78 -2.42 8.29
CA ALA A 133 -8.57 -3.17 7.04
C ALA A 133 -9.27 -4.55 7.03
N VAL A 134 -9.30 -5.25 8.17
CA VAL A 134 -9.84 -6.61 8.25
C VAL A 134 -11.32 -6.65 7.86
N ALA A 135 -12.12 -5.68 8.33
CA ALA A 135 -13.55 -5.60 8.03
C ALA A 135 -13.85 -5.47 6.51
N TYR A 136 -12.98 -4.80 5.77
CA TYR A 136 -13.13 -4.62 4.32
C TYR A 136 -12.46 -5.72 3.49
N LEU A 137 -11.40 -6.35 4.02
CA LEU A 137 -10.73 -7.46 3.35
C LEU A 137 -11.49 -8.78 3.49
N ALA A 138 -12.05 -9.09 4.67
CA ALA A 138 -12.70 -10.38 4.94
C ALA A 138 -13.81 -10.73 3.94
N PRO A 139 -14.75 -9.84 3.58
CA PRO A 139 -15.78 -10.14 2.59
C PRO A 139 -15.22 -10.46 1.19
N LEU A 140 -14.06 -9.90 0.86
CA LEU A 140 -13.43 -10.09 -0.45
C LEU A 140 -12.81 -11.48 -0.65
N ILE A 141 -12.74 -12.31 0.40
CA ILE A 141 -12.39 -13.74 0.30
C ILE A 141 -13.38 -14.48 -0.64
N LEU A 142 -14.62 -14.01 -0.71
CA LEU A 142 -15.66 -14.56 -1.55
C LEU A 142 -15.64 -14.00 -2.99
N SER A 143 -14.74 -13.09 -3.32
CA SER A 143 -14.62 -12.50 -4.64
C SER A 143 -14.45 -13.59 -5.72
N PRO A 144 -15.12 -13.48 -6.89
CA PRO A 144 -14.87 -14.38 -8.01
C PRO A 144 -13.48 -14.18 -8.63
N ASP A 145 -12.82 -13.07 -8.37
CA ASP A 145 -11.50 -12.77 -8.88
C ASP A 145 -10.39 -13.48 -8.09
N ALA A 146 -9.75 -14.44 -8.72
CA ALA A 146 -8.71 -15.27 -8.10
C ALA A 146 -7.47 -14.49 -7.67
N LYS A 147 -7.12 -13.39 -8.38
CA LYS A 147 -5.97 -12.55 -8.03
C LYS A 147 -6.27 -11.71 -6.79
N LEU A 148 -7.46 -11.07 -6.74
CA LEU A 148 -7.90 -10.34 -5.56
C LEU A 148 -7.98 -11.26 -4.34
N LYS A 149 -8.64 -12.40 -4.49
CA LYS A 149 -8.76 -13.40 -3.41
C LYS A 149 -7.40 -13.78 -2.83
N ARG A 150 -6.39 -14.02 -3.68
CA ARG A 150 -5.04 -14.36 -3.23
C ARG A 150 -4.40 -13.22 -2.44
N GLN A 151 -4.52 -11.97 -2.92
CA GLN A 151 -3.95 -10.80 -2.22
C GLN A 151 -4.64 -10.55 -0.87
N VAL A 152 -5.94 -10.70 -0.83
CA VAL A 152 -6.73 -10.59 0.41
C VAL A 152 -6.32 -11.66 1.42
N CYS A 153 -6.26 -12.93 1.00
CA CYS A 153 -5.82 -14.02 1.87
C CYS A 153 -4.37 -13.82 2.36
N ALA A 154 -3.49 -13.29 1.50
CA ALA A 154 -2.14 -12.95 1.90
C ALA A 154 -2.12 -11.86 2.98
N ALA A 155 -2.89 -10.79 2.81
CA ALA A 155 -2.97 -9.70 3.79
C ALA A 155 -3.50 -10.17 5.15
N LEU A 156 -4.62 -10.90 5.15
CA LEU A 156 -5.20 -11.47 6.37
C LEU A 156 -4.27 -12.48 7.04
N GLY A 157 -3.57 -13.31 6.25
CA GLY A 157 -2.57 -14.26 6.77
C GLY A 157 -1.36 -13.56 7.38
N GLN A 158 -0.88 -12.44 6.80
CA GLN A 158 0.19 -11.66 7.39
C GLN A 158 -0.22 -10.99 8.71
N VAL A 159 -1.46 -10.54 8.83
CA VAL A 159 -2.00 -10.02 10.10
C VAL A 159 -2.07 -11.13 11.14
N ALA A 160 -2.73 -12.25 10.81
CA ALA A 160 -3.00 -13.33 11.75
C ALA A 160 -1.73 -14.04 12.29
N LYS A 161 -0.63 -14.05 11.51
CA LYS A 161 0.58 -14.79 11.92
C LYS A 161 1.34 -14.18 13.10
N HIS A 162 1.09 -12.91 13.45
CA HIS A 162 1.92 -12.18 14.41
C HIS A 162 1.50 -12.40 15.88
N SER A 163 0.22 -12.65 16.14
CA SER A 163 -0.26 -12.95 17.49
C SER A 163 -1.58 -13.70 17.45
N VAL A 164 -1.94 -14.32 18.59
CA VAL A 164 -3.24 -14.97 18.77
C VAL A 164 -4.36 -13.93 18.69
N ASP A 165 -4.20 -12.78 19.33
CA ASP A 165 -5.20 -11.72 19.34
C ASP A 165 -5.50 -11.21 17.91
N LEU A 166 -4.46 -11.02 17.09
CA LEU A 166 -4.64 -10.64 15.69
C LEU A 166 -5.29 -11.74 14.84
N ALA A 167 -5.02 -13.00 15.16
CA ALA A 167 -5.68 -14.12 14.49
C ALA A 167 -7.18 -14.18 14.86
N GLU A 168 -7.53 -13.91 16.13
CA GLU A 168 -8.92 -13.84 16.59
C GLU A 168 -9.69 -12.72 15.87
N VAL A 169 -9.11 -11.53 15.71
CA VAL A 169 -9.72 -10.41 14.95
C VAL A 169 -10.10 -10.85 13.53
N VAL A 170 -9.20 -11.57 12.84
CA VAL A 170 -9.46 -12.04 11.47
C VAL A 170 -10.63 -13.04 11.44
N VAL A 171 -10.74 -13.93 12.43
CA VAL A 171 -11.83 -14.93 12.52
C VAL A 171 -13.16 -14.25 12.84
N GLU A 172 -13.20 -13.36 13.82
CA GLU A 172 -14.42 -12.66 14.24
C GLU A 172 -15.03 -11.81 13.12
N GLU A 173 -14.23 -11.07 12.36
CA GLU A 173 -14.73 -10.27 11.24
C GLU A 173 -15.25 -11.16 10.10
N HIS A 174 -14.65 -12.32 9.87
CA HIS A 174 -15.18 -13.28 8.91
C HIS A 174 -16.57 -13.79 9.31
N ASP A 175 -16.79 -14.06 10.57
CA ASP A 175 -18.09 -14.54 11.08
C ASP A 175 -19.17 -13.45 11.10
N ARG A 176 -18.82 -12.18 11.32
CA ARG A 176 -19.75 -11.06 11.23
C ARG A 176 -20.28 -10.87 9.81
N GLY A 177 -19.45 -11.06 8.80
CA GLY A 177 -19.84 -10.94 7.39
C GLY A 177 -20.77 -12.04 6.88
N ARG A 178 -20.99 -13.11 7.66
CA ARG A 178 -21.90 -14.23 7.32
C ARG A 178 -23.33 -14.09 7.86
N LYS A 179 -23.60 -13.11 8.70
CA LYS A 179 -24.95 -12.81 9.25
C LYS A 179 -25.62 -11.72 8.44
#